data_7c3a80c0f37183c6e7c15e88c8c691cf
#
_entry.id   7c3a80c0f37183c6e7c15e88c8c691cf
#
_cell.length_a   1.000
_cell.length_b   1.000
_cell.length_c   1.000
_cell.angle_alpha   90.00
_cell.angle_beta   90.00
_cell.angle_gamma   90.00
#
_symmetry.space_group_name_H-M   'P 1'
#
loop_
_entity.id
_entity.type
_entity.pdbx_description
1 polymer ?
#
loop_
_entity_poly.entity_id
_entity_poly.type
_entity_poly.pdbx_seq_one_letter_code
_entity_poly.pdbx_strand_id
1 'polypeptide(L)'
;MADADVDGQHIATLIMTLFYRYMPQIIQDGYLYIAMPPLYKCTKGKVSEYCYNDRDRQIFMDKYGDGTEGSIKTQRYKGLGEMNPEELWSTTMCPETRLLKQVSLENAADADYIFSMLMGDDVGPRREFIEKNAVYANIDA
;
A
#
# COMPACT_ATOMS: atom_id res chain seq x y z
N MET A 1 -7.85 3.07 5.06
CA MET A 1 -7.83 2.48 3.71
C MET A 1 -7.49 3.60 2.73
N ALA A 2 -6.49 3.39 1.89
CA ALA A 2 -6.01 4.38 0.91
C ALA A 2 -5.59 3.65 -0.36
N ASP A 3 -5.51 4.38 -1.47
CA ASP A 3 -5.06 3.83 -2.75
C ASP A 3 -3.59 3.39 -2.70
N ALA A 4 -3.21 2.46 -3.57
CA ALA A 4 -1.85 1.90 -3.61
C ALA A 4 -0.88 2.75 -4.46
N ASP A 5 -1.22 4.00 -4.70
CA ASP A 5 -0.40 4.98 -5.41
C ASP A 5 0.31 5.95 -4.47
N VAL A 6 1.07 6.89 -5.02
CA VAL A 6 1.84 7.88 -4.25
C VAL A 6 0.93 8.80 -3.45
N ASP A 7 -0.20 9.21 -4.00
CA ASP A 7 -1.16 10.09 -3.32
C ASP A 7 -1.83 9.38 -2.15
N GLY A 8 -2.21 8.10 -2.33
CA GLY A 8 -2.76 7.28 -1.26
C GLY A 8 -1.75 7.04 -0.12
N GLN A 9 -0.47 6.85 -0.43
CA GLN A 9 0.59 6.74 0.57
C GLN A 9 0.77 8.04 1.35
N HIS A 10 0.70 9.19 0.68
CA HIS A 10 0.74 10.50 1.34
C HIS A 10 -0.46 10.71 2.27
N ILE A 11 -1.68 10.37 1.83
CA ILE A 11 -2.88 10.44 2.66
C ILE A 11 -2.75 9.53 3.90
N ALA A 12 -2.27 8.30 3.74
CA ALA A 12 -2.05 7.39 4.85
C ALA A 12 -1.03 7.94 5.87
N THR A 13 0.07 8.51 5.40
CA THR A 13 1.09 9.15 6.23
C THR A 13 0.51 10.33 7.01
N LEU A 14 -0.28 11.18 6.35
CA LEU A 14 -0.94 12.32 6.98
C LEU A 14 -1.92 11.89 8.08
N ILE A 15 -2.72 10.85 7.84
CA ILE A 15 -3.66 10.31 8.82
C ILE A 15 -2.91 9.67 10.00
N MET A 16 -1.85 8.91 9.77
CA MET A 16 -1.01 8.38 10.85
C MET A 16 -0.41 9.49 11.71
N THR A 17 0.07 10.56 11.10
CA THR A 17 0.59 11.74 11.79
C THR A 17 -0.47 12.42 12.64
N LEU A 18 -1.71 12.55 12.14
CA LEU A 18 -2.84 13.08 12.89
C LEU A 18 -3.10 12.27 14.17
N PHE A 19 -3.20 10.94 14.06
CA PHE A 19 -3.41 10.06 15.21
C PHE A 19 -2.23 10.12 16.19
N TYR A 20 -1.01 10.14 15.68
CA TYR A 20 0.19 10.23 16.51
C TYR A 20 0.23 11.51 17.36
N ARG A 21 -0.09 12.66 16.77
CA ARG A 21 -0.03 13.96 17.44
C ARG A 21 -1.18 14.20 18.40
N TYR A 22 -2.40 13.78 18.03
CA TYR A 22 -3.60 14.18 18.74
C TYR A 22 -4.31 13.05 19.49
N MET A 23 -4.10 11.80 19.08
CA MET A 23 -4.78 10.63 19.64
C MET A 23 -3.84 9.42 19.77
N PRO A 24 -2.65 9.58 20.43
CA PRO A 24 -1.65 8.51 20.48
C PRO A 24 -2.13 7.22 21.15
N GLN A 25 -3.09 7.32 22.08
CA GLN A 25 -3.68 6.13 22.73
C GLN A 25 -4.29 5.15 21.73
N ILE A 26 -4.89 5.63 20.65
CA ILE A 26 -5.47 4.76 19.62
C ILE A 26 -4.39 3.85 19.00
N ILE A 27 -3.18 4.38 18.83
CA ILE A 27 -2.05 3.61 18.31
C ILE A 27 -1.48 2.70 19.41
N GLN A 28 -1.30 3.21 20.63
CA GLN A 28 -0.76 2.46 21.76
C GLN A 28 -1.61 1.25 22.11
N ASP A 29 -2.94 1.41 22.08
CA ASP A 29 -3.90 0.35 22.37
C ASP A 29 -4.15 -0.57 21.16
N GLY A 30 -3.48 -0.34 20.03
CA GLY A 30 -3.49 -1.22 18.88
C GLY A 30 -4.76 -1.15 18.02
N TYR A 31 -5.48 -0.03 18.02
CA TYR A 31 -6.73 0.14 17.27
C TYR A 31 -6.53 0.70 15.85
N LEU A 32 -5.34 1.20 15.51
CA LEU A 32 -5.08 1.76 14.20
C LEU A 32 -4.45 0.71 13.27
N TYR A 33 -5.07 0.50 12.11
CA TYR A 33 -4.62 -0.45 11.09
C TYR A 33 -4.64 0.19 9.71
N ILE A 34 -3.71 -0.25 8.86
CA ILE A 34 -3.71 0.03 7.42
C ILE A 34 -4.29 -1.20 6.72
N ALA A 35 -5.33 -0.99 5.92
CA ALA A 35 -5.85 -2.03 5.05
C ALA A 35 -4.90 -2.26 3.87
N MET A 36 -4.64 -3.52 3.55
CA MET A 36 -3.71 -3.95 2.50
C MET A 36 -4.51 -4.58 1.34
N PRO A 37 -4.99 -3.78 0.37
CA PRO A 37 -5.64 -4.32 -0.82
C PRO A 37 -4.62 -5.07 -1.70
N PRO A 38 -5.06 -6.02 -2.53
CA PRO A 38 -4.18 -6.67 -3.49
C PRO A 38 -3.70 -5.69 -4.56
N LEU A 39 -2.47 -5.87 -5.02
CA LEU A 39 -1.89 -5.07 -6.12
C LEU A 39 -2.29 -5.62 -7.49
N TYR A 40 -2.53 -6.95 -7.59
CA TYR A 40 -2.83 -7.60 -8.85
C TYR A 40 -3.98 -8.61 -8.72
N LYS A 41 -4.69 -8.79 -9.82
CA LYS A 41 -5.57 -9.94 -10.07
C LYS A 41 -5.00 -10.71 -11.25
N CYS A 42 -4.56 -11.95 -11.01
CA CYS A 42 -4.01 -12.84 -12.02
C CYS A 42 -5.06 -13.88 -12.43
N THR A 43 -5.25 -14.07 -13.73
CA THR A 43 -6.27 -14.98 -14.27
C THR A 43 -5.66 -15.85 -15.34
N LYS A 44 -5.88 -17.17 -15.24
CA LYS A 44 -5.58 -18.17 -16.27
C LYS A 44 -6.81 -19.04 -16.51
N GLY A 45 -7.46 -18.88 -17.64
CA GLY A 45 -8.69 -19.61 -17.95
C GLY A 45 -9.80 -19.35 -16.92
N LYS A 46 -10.16 -20.37 -16.14
CA LYS A 46 -11.18 -20.29 -15.08
C LYS A 46 -10.60 -19.99 -13.69
N VAL A 47 -9.28 -20.01 -13.55
CA VAL A 47 -8.61 -19.75 -12.26
C VAL A 47 -8.28 -18.27 -12.14
N SER A 48 -8.67 -17.66 -11.03
CA SER A 48 -8.38 -16.26 -10.75
C SER A 48 -7.97 -16.13 -9.28
N GLU A 49 -6.83 -15.48 -9.03
CA GLU A 49 -6.31 -15.24 -7.68
C GLU A 49 -5.87 -13.78 -7.53
N TYR A 50 -6.00 -13.26 -6.30
CA TYR A 50 -5.48 -11.95 -5.94
C TYR A 50 -4.04 -12.09 -5.43
N CYS A 51 -3.15 -11.23 -5.94
CA CYS A 51 -1.75 -11.19 -5.55
C CYS A 51 -1.47 -9.86 -4.85
N TYR A 52 -0.94 -9.92 -3.65
CA TYR A 52 -0.72 -8.75 -2.80
C TYR A 52 0.62 -8.07 -3.04
N ASN A 53 1.54 -8.76 -3.72
CA ASN A 53 2.88 -8.28 -4.05
C ASN A 53 3.40 -8.97 -5.33
N ASP A 54 4.57 -8.54 -5.80
CA ASP A 54 5.20 -9.12 -6.99
C ASP A 54 5.60 -10.58 -6.79
N ARG A 55 5.93 -10.98 -5.56
CA ARG A 55 6.28 -12.37 -5.25
C ARG A 55 5.07 -13.29 -5.41
N ASP A 56 3.90 -12.90 -4.92
CA ASP A 56 2.66 -13.69 -5.08
C ASP A 56 2.31 -13.81 -6.56
N ARG A 57 2.45 -12.73 -7.31
CA ARG A 57 2.27 -12.71 -8.75
C ARG A 57 3.23 -13.69 -9.43
N GLN A 58 4.50 -13.71 -9.07
CA GLN A 58 5.48 -14.63 -9.62
C GLN A 58 5.14 -16.08 -9.29
N ILE A 59 4.74 -16.38 -8.06
CA ILE A 59 4.29 -17.72 -7.66
C ILE A 59 3.10 -18.18 -8.51
N PHE A 60 2.14 -17.29 -8.78
CA PHE A 60 1.02 -17.61 -9.67
C PHE A 60 1.49 -17.89 -11.10
N MET A 61 2.42 -17.09 -11.61
CA MET A 61 3.00 -17.29 -12.94
C MET A 61 3.76 -18.62 -13.05
N ASP A 62 4.52 -19.00 -12.02
CA ASP A 62 5.27 -20.26 -12.00
C ASP A 62 4.33 -21.48 -11.89
N LYS A 63 3.22 -21.33 -11.16
CA LYS A 63 2.25 -22.42 -10.93
C LYS A 63 1.34 -22.69 -12.13
N TYR A 64 0.90 -21.63 -12.79
CA TYR A 64 -0.11 -21.72 -13.85
C TYR A 64 0.41 -21.29 -15.24
N GLY A 65 1.59 -20.71 -15.31
CA GLY A 65 2.23 -20.30 -16.55
C GLY A 65 2.74 -21.52 -17.33
N ASP A 66 2.65 -21.42 -18.64
CA ASP A 66 3.22 -22.40 -19.59
C ASP A 66 4.47 -21.87 -20.28
N GLY A 67 5.07 -20.80 -19.71
CA GLY A 67 6.24 -20.13 -20.30
C GLY A 67 5.92 -19.23 -21.49
N THR A 68 4.66 -19.17 -21.92
CA THR A 68 4.24 -18.31 -23.03
C THR A 68 3.82 -16.93 -22.51
N GLU A 69 4.47 -15.90 -23.04
CA GLU A 69 4.12 -14.51 -22.70
C GLU A 69 2.67 -14.22 -23.09
N GLY A 70 1.86 -13.71 -22.16
CA GLY A 70 0.44 -13.44 -22.36
C GLY A 70 -0.51 -14.61 -22.02
N SER A 71 -0.02 -15.76 -21.58
CA SER A 71 -0.86 -16.89 -21.14
C SER A 71 -1.67 -16.58 -19.87
N ILE A 72 -1.21 -15.63 -19.05
CA ILE A 72 -1.83 -15.16 -17.83
C ILE A 72 -2.24 -13.70 -17.99
N LYS A 73 -3.53 -13.44 -17.81
CA LYS A 73 -4.05 -12.06 -17.76
C LYS A 73 -3.77 -11.50 -16.36
N THR A 74 -2.95 -10.46 -16.29
CA THR A 74 -2.67 -9.72 -15.04
C THR A 74 -3.32 -8.35 -15.10
N GLN A 75 -4.22 -8.07 -14.17
CA GLN A 75 -4.78 -6.74 -13.95
C GLN A 75 -4.07 -6.14 -12.73
N ARG A 76 -3.47 -4.95 -12.89
CA ARG A 76 -2.90 -4.18 -11.78
C ARG A 76 -3.94 -3.21 -11.26
N TYR A 77 -4.11 -3.17 -9.94
CA TYR A 77 -4.95 -2.18 -9.26
C TYR A 77 -4.06 -1.02 -8.77
N LYS A 78 -4.34 0.19 -9.28
CA LYS A 78 -3.68 1.42 -8.83
C LYS A 78 -4.50 2.12 -7.74
N GLY A 79 -5.83 1.98 -7.78
CA GLY A 79 -6.73 2.58 -6.82
C GLY A 79 -7.90 1.66 -6.47
N LEU A 80 -8.49 1.90 -5.31
CA LEU A 80 -9.65 1.15 -4.80
C LEU A 80 -10.89 1.31 -5.69
N GLY A 81 -10.99 2.44 -6.43
CA GLY A 81 -12.07 2.70 -7.37
C GLY A 81 -12.06 1.82 -8.62
N GLU A 82 -10.98 1.07 -8.87
CA GLU A 82 -10.90 0.09 -9.95
C GLU A 82 -11.56 -1.26 -9.60
N MET A 83 -11.90 -1.46 -8.33
CA MET A 83 -12.56 -2.66 -7.83
C MET A 83 -14.07 -2.46 -7.82
N ASN A 84 -14.81 -3.50 -8.24
CA ASN A 84 -16.24 -3.52 -8.01
C ASN A 84 -16.55 -3.78 -6.52
N PRO A 85 -17.79 -3.57 -6.05
CA PRO A 85 -18.15 -3.72 -4.63
C PRO A 85 -17.83 -5.10 -4.05
N GLU A 86 -18.02 -6.17 -4.81
CA GLU A 86 -17.74 -7.54 -4.36
C GLU A 86 -16.23 -7.80 -4.25
N GLU A 87 -15.43 -7.28 -5.19
CA GLU A 87 -13.97 -7.35 -5.12
C GLU A 87 -13.43 -6.58 -3.92
N LEU A 88 -13.91 -5.35 -3.70
CA LEU A 88 -13.51 -4.54 -2.56
C LEU A 88 -13.90 -5.20 -1.23
N TRP A 89 -15.10 -5.75 -1.16
CA TRP A 89 -15.56 -6.49 0.02
C TRP A 89 -14.65 -7.67 0.31
N SER A 90 -14.49 -8.58 -0.66
CA SER A 90 -13.77 -9.86 -0.46
C SER A 90 -12.27 -9.69 -0.19
N THR A 91 -11.65 -8.61 -0.67
CA THR A 91 -10.20 -8.39 -0.53
C THR A 91 -9.82 -7.48 0.63
N THR A 92 -10.69 -6.54 1.01
CA THR A 92 -10.29 -5.43 1.88
C THR A 92 -11.21 -5.22 3.07
N MET A 93 -12.50 -5.57 2.95
CA MET A 93 -13.51 -5.28 3.97
C MET A 93 -13.92 -6.49 4.80
N CYS A 94 -14.00 -7.68 4.17
CA CYS A 94 -14.47 -8.89 4.81
C CYS A 94 -13.52 -9.33 5.93
N PRO A 95 -13.99 -9.49 7.18
CA PRO A 95 -13.13 -9.84 8.32
C PRO A 95 -12.34 -11.13 8.16
N GLU A 96 -12.91 -12.11 7.43
CA GLU A 96 -12.30 -13.43 7.22
C GLU A 96 -11.17 -13.44 6.20
N THR A 97 -11.16 -12.47 5.27
CA THR A 97 -10.25 -12.49 4.12
C THR A 97 -9.36 -11.26 3.99
N ARG A 98 -9.72 -10.16 4.66
CA ARG A 98 -8.93 -8.92 4.60
C ARG A 98 -7.57 -9.07 5.25
N LEU A 99 -6.59 -8.39 4.69
CA LEU A 99 -5.28 -8.21 5.30
C LEU A 99 -5.18 -6.81 5.91
N LEU A 100 -4.80 -6.76 7.18
CA LEU A 100 -4.59 -5.52 7.92
C LEU A 100 -3.17 -5.50 8.50
N LYS A 101 -2.50 -4.37 8.36
CA LYS A 101 -1.22 -4.09 9.01
C LYS A 101 -1.46 -3.16 10.19
N GLN A 102 -1.16 -3.62 11.41
CA GLN A 102 -1.25 -2.77 12.60
C GLN A 102 -0.18 -1.67 12.55
N VAL A 103 -0.58 -0.45 12.89
CA VAL A 103 0.33 0.69 13.02
C VAL A 103 0.92 0.69 14.43
N SER A 104 2.25 0.71 14.52
CA SER A 104 2.97 0.89 15.79
C SER A 104 3.27 2.36 16.04
N LEU A 105 3.63 2.71 17.28
CA LEU A 105 4.10 4.06 17.61
C LEU A 105 5.37 4.44 16.83
N GLU A 106 6.25 3.49 16.60
CA GLU A 106 7.45 3.68 15.78
C GLU A 106 7.09 4.08 14.36
N ASN A 107 6.20 3.32 13.70
CA ASN A 107 5.74 3.66 12.36
C ASN A 107 5.09 5.04 12.29
N ALA A 108 4.31 5.41 13.31
CA ALA A 108 3.64 6.70 13.36
C ALA A 108 4.63 7.85 13.62
N ALA A 109 5.65 7.64 14.45
CA ALA A 109 6.73 8.58 14.66
C ALA A 109 7.56 8.81 13.40
N ASP A 110 7.88 7.75 12.66
CA ASP A 110 8.56 7.84 11.36
C ASP A 110 7.72 8.61 10.34
N ALA A 111 6.42 8.37 10.30
CA ALA A 111 5.50 9.10 9.43
C ALA A 111 5.45 10.60 9.79
N ASP A 112 5.40 10.94 11.08
CA ASP A 112 5.44 12.33 11.57
C ASP A 112 6.74 13.03 11.19
N TYR A 113 7.88 12.35 11.36
CA TYR A 113 9.19 12.85 10.97
C TYR A 113 9.28 13.13 9.48
N ILE A 114 8.90 12.16 8.65
CA ILE A 114 8.92 12.29 7.19
C ILE A 114 7.96 13.39 6.73
N PHE A 115 6.75 13.46 7.29
CA PHE A 115 5.78 14.51 6.99
C PHE A 115 6.35 15.89 7.34
N SER A 116 6.92 16.07 8.53
CA SER A 116 7.51 17.33 8.96
C SER A 116 8.70 17.74 8.10
N MET A 117 9.51 16.76 7.66
CA MET A 117 10.66 16.99 6.78
C MET A 117 10.23 17.44 5.38
N LEU A 118 9.25 16.76 4.78
CA LEU A 118 8.85 17.01 3.39
C LEU A 118 7.86 18.16 3.25
N MET A 119 6.99 18.38 4.23
CA MET A 119 5.91 19.37 4.20
C MET A 119 6.12 20.56 5.12
N GLY A 120 7.20 20.57 5.89
CA GLY A 120 7.57 21.71 6.75
C GLY A 120 8.03 22.93 5.94
N ASP A 121 8.16 24.08 6.61
CA ASP A 121 8.54 25.34 5.97
C ASP A 121 10.03 25.41 5.57
N ASP A 122 10.86 24.55 6.16
CA ASP A 122 12.30 24.51 5.94
C ASP A 122 12.67 23.81 4.63
N VAL A 123 13.21 24.57 3.69
CA VAL A 123 13.57 24.05 2.34
C VAL A 123 14.88 23.27 2.37
N GLY A 124 15.86 23.68 3.18
CA GLY A 124 17.19 23.08 3.24
C GLY A 124 17.16 21.58 3.59
N PRO A 125 16.61 21.21 4.78
CA PRO A 125 16.47 19.81 5.18
C PRO A 125 15.65 18.95 4.21
N ARG A 126 14.59 19.50 3.61
CA ARG A 126 13.78 18.83 2.60
C ARG A 126 14.60 18.47 1.38
N ARG A 127 15.36 19.42 0.86
CA ARG A 127 16.22 19.24 -0.29
C ARG A 127 17.26 18.16 -0.05
N GLU A 128 17.94 18.23 1.08
CA GLU A 128 18.94 17.23 1.47
C GLU A 128 18.34 15.84 1.59
N PHE A 129 17.15 15.72 2.21
CA PHE A 129 16.43 14.45 2.31
C PHE A 129 16.09 13.87 0.93
N ILE A 130 15.58 14.70 0.02
CA ILE A 130 15.22 14.27 -1.35
C ILE A 130 16.46 13.82 -2.11
N GLU A 131 17.54 14.59 -2.09
CA GLU A 131 18.79 14.26 -2.78
C GLU A 131 19.39 12.94 -2.26
N LYS A 132 19.39 12.74 -0.94
CA LYS A 132 19.91 11.54 -0.29
C LYS A 132 19.09 10.28 -0.60
N ASN A 133 17.78 10.42 -0.73
CA ASN A 133 16.86 9.29 -0.92
C ASN A 133 16.41 9.10 -2.38
N ALA A 134 16.84 9.94 -3.30
CA ALA A 134 16.46 9.87 -4.71
C ALA A 134 16.75 8.52 -5.37
N VAL A 135 17.83 7.84 -4.95
CA VAL A 135 18.21 6.51 -5.45
C VAL A 135 17.24 5.40 -5.11
N TYR A 136 16.37 5.61 -4.09
CA TYR A 136 15.38 4.65 -3.66
C TYR A 136 13.97 4.96 -4.20
N ALA A 137 13.84 6.06 -4.95
CA ALA A 137 12.55 6.46 -5.48
C ALA A 137 12.12 5.53 -6.61
N ASN A 138 11.00 4.85 -6.43
CA ASN A 138 10.30 4.17 -7.51
C ASN A 138 9.46 5.22 -8.24
N ILE A 139 9.96 5.65 -9.40
CA ILE A 139 9.22 6.57 -10.26
C ILE A 139 8.31 5.71 -11.14
N ASP A 140 7.01 5.80 -10.91
CA ASP A 140 6.01 5.30 -11.85
C ASP A 140 6.04 6.22 -13.10
N ALA A 141 6.77 5.78 -14.10
CA ALA A 141 6.83 6.42 -15.41
C ALA A 141 5.69 5.92 -16.30
#